data_529200e8f3a4ac6120abf637ec73bdb2
#
_entry.id   529200e8f3a4ac6120abf637ec73bdb2
#
_cell.length_a   1.000
_cell.length_b   1.000
_cell.length_c   1.000
_cell.angle_alpha   90.00
_cell.angle_beta   90.00
_cell.angle_gamma   90.00
#
_symmetry.space_group_name_H-M   'P 1'
#
loop_
_entity.id
_entity.type
_entity.pdbx_description
1 polymer ?
#
loop_
_entity_poly.entity_id
_entity_poly.type
_entity_poly.pdbx_seq_one_letter_code
_entity_poly.pdbx_strand_id
1 'polypeptide(L)'
;LKMPYVGCNILSSSLAMDKITTKRVLESAGIAQVPYVAVVDGEDLEQKIQEIEEKLSYPVFTKPSNMGSSVGISKSDNQEELRASLDLAFKYDSRVLVEQGVTAREIEVGLLGNTDVKSSLPGEVVKDVAFYDYQAKYIDNKITMAIPAQLPEGVVNTMRQNAETAFRAIGGLGLSRCDFFYTEDGQVFLNELNTMPGFTQWSMYPLLWENMGLA
;
A
#
# COMPACT_ATOMS: atom_id res chain seq x y z
N LEU A 1 -3.39 -29.27 5.52
CA LEU A 1 -4.44 -30.06 4.82
C LEU A 1 -3.96 -30.61 3.46
N LYS A 2 -2.80 -30.21 2.95
CA LYS A 2 -2.30 -30.56 1.58
C LYS A 2 -3.29 -30.26 0.47
N MET A 3 -4.13 -29.25 0.67
CA MET A 3 -5.10 -28.81 -0.34
C MET A 3 -4.48 -27.70 -1.17
N PRO A 4 -4.46 -27.80 -2.51
CA PRO A 4 -3.99 -26.73 -3.38
C PRO A 4 -4.84 -25.47 -3.18
N TYR A 5 -4.21 -24.31 -3.14
CA TYR A 5 -4.88 -23.00 -3.11
C TYR A 5 -4.08 -21.98 -3.91
N VAL A 6 -4.73 -20.92 -4.34
CA VAL A 6 -4.11 -19.78 -5.04
C VAL A 6 -3.85 -18.67 -4.05
N GLY A 7 -2.63 -18.10 -4.10
CA GLY A 7 -2.24 -16.98 -3.27
C GLY A 7 -1.05 -17.27 -2.34
N CYS A 8 -0.73 -16.30 -1.53
CA CYS A 8 0.36 -16.35 -0.59
C CYS A 8 0.12 -17.30 0.59
N ASN A 9 1.21 -17.78 1.20
CA ASN A 9 1.12 -18.61 2.40
C ASN A 9 0.69 -17.78 3.64
N ILE A 10 0.49 -18.46 4.77
CA ILE A 10 0.05 -17.84 6.02
C ILE A 10 1.02 -16.75 6.48
N LEU A 11 2.32 -17.01 6.44
CA LEU A 11 3.35 -16.07 6.90
C LEU A 11 3.32 -14.77 6.10
N SER A 12 3.43 -14.86 4.78
CA SER A 12 3.43 -13.68 3.91
C SER A 12 2.10 -12.93 3.94
N SER A 13 0.97 -13.64 4.03
CA SER A 13 -0.34 -13.01 4.15
C SER A 13 -0.52 -12.27 5.48
N SER A 14 -0.13 -12.87 6.60
CA SER A 14 -0.18 -12.21 7.91
C SER A 14 0.76 -11.01 7.99
N LEU A 15 1.97 -11.14 7.43
CA LEU A 15 2.96 -10.06 7.38
C LEU A 15 2.43 -8.88 6.55
N ALA A 16 1.95 -9.14 5.33
CA ALA A 16 1.46 -8.10 4.44
C ALA A 16 0.18 -7.41 4.95
N MET A 17 -0.59 -8.08 5.81
CA MET A 17 -1.76 -7.50 6.45
C MET A 17 -1.40 -6.46 7.51
N ASP A 18 -0.28 -6.63 8.23
CA ASP A 18 0.20 -5.70 9.25
C ASP A 18 1.14 -4.66 8.63
N LYS A 19 0.63 -3.44 8.44
CA LYS A 19 1.36 -2.34 7.77
C LYS A 19 2.68 -2.00 8.42
N ILE A 20 2.75 -1.97 9.75
CA ILE A 20 3.97 -1.63 10.49
C ILE A 20 5.03 -2.71 10.28
N THR A 21 4.65 -3.99 10.36
CA THR A 21 5.58 -5.10 10.17
C THR A 21 6.04 -5.19 8.72
N THR A 22 5.12 -4.99 7.77
CA THR A 22 5.45 -4.91 6.34
C THR A 22 6.49 -3.84 6.07
N LYS A 23 6.28 -2.62 6.57
CA LYS A 23 7.22 -1.50 6.38
C LYS A 23 8.62 -1.82 6.91
N ARG A 24 8.74 -2.42 8.08
CA ARG A 24 10.03 -2.82 8.65
C ARG A 24 10.75 -3.86 7.79
N VAL A 25 10.02 -4.83 7.25
CA VAL A 25 10.60 -5.85 6.34
C VAL A 25 11.04 -5.21 5.03
N LEU A 26 10.22 -4.34 4.46
CA LEU A 26 10.56 -3.64 3.21
C LEU A 26 11.75 -2.69 3.38
N GLU A 27 11.84 -2.00 4.52
CA GLU A 27 13.00 -1.16 4.87
C GLU A 27 14.28 -1.99 4.93
N SER A 28 14.24 -3.17 5.57
CA SER A 28 15.38 -4.09 5.60
C SER A 28 15.79 -4.63 4.23
N ALA A 29 14.86 -4.66 3.29
CA ALA A 29 15.08 -5.04 1.89
C ALA A 29 15.53 -3.86 1.00
N GLY A 30 15.70 -2.66 1.57
CA GLY A 30 16.12 -1.46 0.84
C GLY A 30 15.05 -0.84 -0.06
N ILE A 31 13.76 -1.14 0.19
CA ILE A 31 12.65 -0.60 -0.57
C ILE A 31 12.25 0.76 -0.01
N ALA A 32 12.25 1.77 -0.86
CA ALA A 32 11.82 3.12 -0.49
C ALA A 32 10.33 3.17 -0.16
N GLN A 33 10.00 3.82 0.94
CA GLN A 33 8.64 4.01 1.46
C GLN A 33 8.47 5.45 1.95
N VAL A 34 7.24 5.94 2.00
CA VAL A 34 6.99 7.24 2.64
C VAL A 34 7.41 7.18 4.11
N PRO A 35 8.00 8.26 4.66
CA PRO A 35 8.37 8.34 6.08
C PRO A 35 7.16 8.05 6.98
N TYR A 36 7.41 7.40 8.11
CA TYR A 36 6.36 6.98 9.04
C TYR A 36 6.81 6.91 10.49
N VAL A 37 5.85 6.95 11.40
CA VAL A 37 6.01 6.64 12.82
C VAL A 37 4.96 5.61 13.21
N ALA A 38 5.39 4.58 13.94
CA ALA A 38 4.48 3.60 14.52
C ALA A 38 4.12 4.02 15.95
N VAL A 39 2.84 3.91 16.29
CA VAL A 39 2.29 4.21 17.62
C VAL A 39 1.56 2.98 18.14
N VAL A 40 1.81 2.60 19.38
CA VAL A 40 1.16 1.46 20.03
C VAL A 40 0.31 1.95 21.19
N ASP A 41 -0.86 1.38 21.38
CA ASP A 41 -1.75 1.72 22.48
C ASP A 41 -1.02 1.52 23.83
N GLY A 42 -1.16 2.50 24.74
CA GLY A 42 -0.47 2.52 26.03
C GLY A 42 0.91 3.20 26.02
N GLU A 43 1.45 3.61 24.87
CA GLU A 43 2.64 4.49 24.82
C GLU A 43 2.28 5.92 25.27
N ASP A 44 3.29 6.70 25.67
CA ASP A 44 3.12 8.13 25.98
C ASP A 44 2.73 8.89 24.70
N LEU A 45 1.45 9.27 24.61
CA LEU A 45 0.90 9.91 23.42
C LEU A 45 1.53 11.27 23.13
N GLU A 46 1.87 12.05 24.16
CA GLU A 46 2.52 13.35 23.98
C GLU A 46 3.91 13.20 23.38
N GLN A 47 4.68 12.26 23.90
CA GLN A 47 6.00 11.94 23.37
C GLN A 47 5.91 11.43 21.93
N LYS A 48 4.89 10.62 21.62
CA LYS A 48 4.68 10.11 20.24
C LYS A 48 4.27 11.20 19.26
N ILE A 49 3.42 12.13 19.67
CA ILE A 49 3.06 13.27 18.82
C ILE A 49 4.27 14.14 18.55
N GLN A 50 5.11 14.41 19.56
CA GLN A 50 6.37 15.11 19.35
C GLN A 50 7.29 14.38 18.37
N GLU A 51 7.45 13.05 18.50
CA GLU A 51 8.23 12.22 17.56
C GLU A 51 7.68 12.32 16.13
N ILE A 52 6.35 12.32 15.97
CA ILE A 52 5.70 12.46 14.66
C ILE A 52 6.03 13.83 14.07
N GLU A 53 5.88 14.91 14.80
CA GLU A 53 6.12 16.28 14.32
C GLU A 53 7.61 16.58 14.06
N GLU A 54 8.53 15.86 14.74
CA GLU A 54 9.97 15.93 14.45
C GLU A 54 10.35 15.19 13.15
N LYS A 55 9.64 14.12 12.80
CA LYS A 55 9.98 13.25 11.66
C LYS A 55 9.14 13.51 10.43
N LEU A 56 7.91 13.97 10.59
CA LEU A 56 6.94 14.14 9.52
C LEU A 56 6.44 15.59 9.49
N SER A 57 5.93 15.98 8.32
CA SER A 57 5.27 17.28 8.13
C SER A 57 3.79 17.06 7.78
N TYR A 58 2.92 17.95 8.24
CA TYR A 58 1.51 17.91 7.85
C TYR A 58 1.32 18.19 6.34
N PRO A 59 0.35 17.56 5.65
CA PRO A 59 -0.59 16.60 6.23
C PRO A 59 0.05 15.24 6.49
N VAL A 60 -0.46 14.55 7.51
CA VAL A 60 -0.13 13.15 7.78
C VAL A 60 -1.37 12.27 7.67
N PHE A 61 -1.17 10.97 7.43
CA PHE A 61 -2.24 9.97 7.38
C PHE A 61 -2.08 8.97 8.51
N THR A 62 -3.11 8.85 9.33
CA THR A 62 -3.19 7.87 10.43
C THR A 62 -3.94 6.64 9.94
N LYS A 63 -3.37 5.45 10.14
CA LYS A 63 -3.90 4.18 9.62
C LYS A 63 -3.80 3.09 10.71
N PRO A 64 -4.89 2.37 11.05
CA PRO A 64 -4.79 1.13 11.82
C PRO A 64 -3.90 0.11 11.11
N SER A 65 -3.05 -0.63 11.84
CA SER A 65 -2.04 -1.50 11.23
C SER A 65 -2.64 -2.63 10.41
N ASN A 66 -3.70 -3.28 10.91
CA ASN A 66 -4.29 -4.49 10.32
C ASN A 66 -5.63 -4.28 9.59
N MET A 67 -6.02 -3.04 9.32
CA MET A 67 -7.27 -2.76 8.60
C MET A 67 -7.01 -2.56 7.11
N GLY A 68 -7.98 -2.99 6.29
CA GLY A 68 -8.01 -2.81 4.85
C GLY A 68 -9.09 -1.82 4.39
N SER A 69 -9.19 -1.61 3.08
CA SER A 69 -10.26 -0.83 2.43
C SER A 69 -10.48 0.58 3.01
N SER A 70 -9.41 1.22 3.46
CA SER A 70 -9.42 2.58 4.07
C SER A 70 -10.20 2.70 5.39
N VAL A 71 -10.56 1.58 6.04
CA VAL A 71 -11.25 1.62 7.34
C VAL A 71 -10.33 2.22 8.40
N GLY A 72 -10.82 3.25 9.10
CA GLY A 72 -10.09 3.94 10.17
C GLY A 72 -8.94 4.81 9.69
N ILE A 73 -8.79 5.04 8.39
CA ILE A 73 -7.79 5.98 7.85
C ILE A 73 -8.30 7.41 7.98
N SER A 74 -7.46 8.29 8.51
CA SER A 74 -7.75 9.72 8.61
C SER A 74 -6.58 10.54 8.12
N LYS A 75 -6.87 11.67 7.45
CA LYS A 75 -5.92 12.73 7.14
C LYS A 75 -5.95 13.76 8.26
N SER A 76 -4.79 14.26 8.64
CA SER A 76 -4.64 15.32 9.64
C SER A 76 -3.75 16.43 9.08
N ASP A 77 -4.23 17.65 9.14
CA ASP A 77 -3.52 18.86 8.67
C ASP A 77 -2.86 19.63 9.83
N ASN A 78 -3.06 19.20 11.08
CA ASN A 78 -2.51 19.79 12.30
C ASN A 78 -2.53 18.79 13.48
N GLN A 79 -1.94 19.20 14.61
CA GLN A 79 -1.81 18.37 15.81
C GLN A 79 -3.16 17.98 16.44
N GLU A 80 -4.15 18.89 16.45
CA GLU A 80 -5.48 18.61 17.03
C GLU A 80 -6.18 17.51 16.24
N GLU A 81 -6.15 17.59 14.92
CA GLU A 81 -6.68 16.55 14.02
C GLU A 81 -5.92 15.23 14.15
N LEU A 82 -4.58 15.28 14.33
CA LEU A 82 -3.76 14.09 14.55
C LEU A 82 -4.19 13.35 15.82
N ARG A 83 -4.44 14.07 16.93
CA ARG A 83 -4.95 13.46 18.17
C ARG A 83 -6.28 12.76 17.94
N ALA A 84 -7.24 13.43 17.32
CA ALA A 84 -8.54 12.85 17.01
C ALA A 84 -8.42 11.63 16.07
N SER A 85 -7.49 11.67 15.13
CA SER A 85 -7.21 10.56 14.20
C SER A 85 -6.60 9.37 14.92
N LEU A 86 -5.70 9.56 15.86
CA LEU A 86 -5.13 8.49 16.70
C LEU A 86 -6.20 7.85 17.57
N ASP A 87 -7.03 8.66 18.26
CA ASP A 87 -8.16 8.17 19.07
C ASP A 87 -9.16 7.35 18.23
N LEU A 88 -9.39 7.76 16.98
CA LEU A 88 -10.25 7.01 16.07
C LEU A 88 -9.60 5.69 15.65
N ALA A 89 -8.33 5.71 15.25
CA ALA A 89 -7.62 4.54 14.77
C ALA A 89 -7.45 3.46 15.86
N PHE A 90 -7.21 3.88 17.12
CA PHE A 90 -7.15 2.96 18.26
C PHE A 90 -8.47 2.23 18.60
N LYS A 91 -9.61 2.70 18.06
CA LYS A 91 -10.86 1.92 18.16
C LYS A 91 -10.86 0.67 17.26
N TYR A 92 -9.98 0.61 16.27
CA TYR A 92 -9.90 -0.48 15.30
C TYR A 92 -8.69 -1.38 15.52
N ASP A 93 -7.57 -0.83 16.02
CA ASP A 93 -6.34 -1.60 16.23
C ASP A 93 -5.51 -0.98 17.36
N SER A 94 -4.85 -1.79 18.16
CA SER A 94 -3.89 -1.35 19.18
C SER A 94 -2.56 -0.85 18.60
N ARG A 95 -2.34 -1.01 17.30
CA ARG A 95 -1.14 -0.57 16.57
C ARG A 95 -1.55 0.33 15.42
N VAL A 96 -1.00 1.52 15.40
CA VAL A 96 -1.35 2.58 14.45
C VAL A 96 -0.11 3.07 13.72
N LEU A 97 -0.22 3.26 12.43
CA LEU A 97 0.79 3.84 11.56
C LEU A 97 0.43 5.28 11.25
N VAL A 98 1.34 6.22 11.46
CA VAL A 98 1.23 7.60 10.99
C VAL A 98 2.24 7.80 9.87
N GLU A 99 1.79 8.17 8.69
CA GLU A 99 2.61 8.33 7.49
C GLU A 99 2.61 9.77 6.98
N GLN A 100 3.73 10.17 6.40
CA GLN A 100 3.83 11.42 5.64
C GLN A 100 2.80 11.43 4.50
N GLY A 101 1.99 12.48 4.42
CA GLY A 101 1.15 12.73 3.25
C GLY A 101 2.00 13.15 2.04
N VAL A 102 1.77 12.50 0.92
CA VAL A 102 2.44 12.81 -0.35
C VAL A 102 1.41 13.01 -1.46
N THR A 103 1.65 13.98 -2.35
CA THR A 103 0.90 14.11 -3.59
C THR A 103 1.53 13.20 -4.62
N ALA A 104 0.80 12.17 -5.03
CA ALA A 104 1.34 11.14 -5.90
C ALA A 104 0.26 10.50 -6.78
N ARG A 105 0.71 9.94 -7.90
CA ARG A 105 -0.07 9.01 -8.71
C ARG A 105 -0.06 7.64 -8.05
N GLU A 106 -1.18 6.92 -8.08
CA GLU A 106 -1.27 5.56 -7.54
C GLU A 106 -1.07 4.54 -8.67
N ILE A 107 0.01 3.79 -8.55
CA ILE A 107 0.47 2.84 -9.56
C ILE A 107 0.47 1.43 -8.98
N GLU A 108 -0.10 0.48 -9.70
CA GLU A 108 -0.23 -0.91 -9.25
C GLU A 108 0.55 -1.85 -10.17
N VAL A 109 1.24 -2.84 -9.59
CA VAL A 109 2.01 -3.88 -10.29
C VAL A 109 1.57 -5.25 -9.81
N GLY A 110 1.12 -6.10 -10.73
CA GLY A 110 0.78 -7.49 -10.46
C GLY A 110 2.02 -8.38 -10.39
N LEU A 111 2.04 -9.31 -9.44
CA LEU A 111 3.08 -10.34 -9.28
C LEU A 111 2.47 -11.72 -9.40
N LEU A 112 3.15 -12.62 -10.07
CA LEU A 112 2.73 -14.00 -10.28
C LEU A 112 3.93 -14.94 -10.29
N GLY A 113 3.86 -16.01 -9.52
CA GLY A 113 4.87 -17.06 -9.50
C GLY A 113 5.28 -17.46 -8.09
N ASN A 114 6.14 -18.47 -8.03
CA ASN A 114 6.72 -18.99 -6.81
C ASN A 114 8.23 -18.76 -6.82
N THR A 115 8.99 -19.63 -7.49
CA THR A 115 10.45 -19.49 -7.64
C THR A 115 10.78 -18.50 -8.75
N ASP A 116 10.11 -18.62 -9.88
CA ASP A 116 10.21 -17.67 -11.01
C ASP A 116 9.04 -16.67 -10.90
N VAL A 117 9.32 -15.55 -10.25
CA VAL A 117 8.34 -14.47 -10.05
C VAL A 117 8.37 -13.55 -11.25
N LYS A 118 7.20 -13.32 -11.83
CA LYS A 118 6.98 -12.37 -12.92
C LYS A 118 6.21 -11.16 -12.40
N SER A 119 6.55 -10.00 -12.91
CA SER A 119 5.85 -8.74 -12.66
C SER A 119 5.14 -8.24 -13.92
N SER A 120 3.93 -7.74 -13.77
CA SER A 120 3.19 -7.10 -14.87
C SER A 120 3.82 -5.76 -15.29
N LEU A 121 3.36 -5.19 -16.40
CA LEU A 121 3.48 -3.76 -16.63
C LEU A 121 2.65 -3.02 -15.57
N PRO A 122 3.06 -1.80 -15.14
CA PRO A 122 2.30 -1.01 -14.20
C PRO A 122 0.96 -0.55 -14.78
N GLY A 123 -0.08 -0.51 -13.95
CA GLY A 123 -1.34 0.17 -14.21
C GLY A 123 -1.53 1.33 -13.25
N GLU A 124 -2.30 2.33 -13.63
CA GLU A 124 -2.59 3.51 -12.83
C GLU A 124 -4.07 3.58 -12.47
N VAL A 125 -4.35 3.90 -11.22
CA VAL A 125 -5.67 4.26 -10.74
C VAL A 125 -5.82 5.78 -10.86
N VAL A 126 -6.52 6.23 -11.91
CA VAL A 126 -6.78 7.65 -12.16
C VAL A 126 -8.03 8.07 -11.37
N LYS A 127 -7.87 9.00 -10.44
CA LYS A 127 -8.94 9.49 -9.56
C LYS A 127 -9.38 10.88 -10.01
N ASP A 128 -10.68 11.08 -10.13
CA ASP A 128 -11.25 12.39 -10.44
C ASP A 128 -11.40 13.31 -9.20
N VAL A 129 -11.03 12.82 -7.98
CA VAL A 129 -11.19 13.55 -6.71
C VAL A 129 -9.96 13.36 -5.78
N ALA A 130 -9.66 14.41 -5.01
CA ALA A 130 -8.46 14.50 -4.17
C ALA A 130 -8.43 13.54 -2.96
N PHE A 131 -9.57 13.03 -2.50
CA PHE A 131 -9.67 12.05 -1.42
C PHE A 131 -10.66 10.94 -1.76
N TYR A 132 -10.20 9.69 -1.64
CA TYR A 132 -10.89 8.51 -2.12
C TYR A 132 -11.23 7.59 -0.95
N ASP A 133 -12.43 7.75 -0.39
CA ASP A 133 -12.95 6.94 0.70
C ASP A 133 -13.60 5.62 0.21
N TYR A 134 -14.10 4.83 1.16
CA TYR A 134 -14.77 3.57 0.89
C TYR A 134 -15.98 3.72 -0.05
N GLN A 135 -16.70 4.85 0.05
CA GLN A 135 -17.92 5.10 -0.72
C GLN A 135 -17.60 5.35 -2.20
N ALA A 136 -16.55 6.12 -2.48
CA ALA A 136 -16.06 6.37 -3.83
C ALA A 136 -15.49 5.10 -4.48
N LYS A 137 -14.88 4.19 -3.69
CA LYS A 137 -14.30 2.92 -4.17
C LYS A 137 -15.33 1.92 -4.68
N TYR A 138 -16.48 1.82 -4.02
CA TYR A 138 -17.41 0.70 -4.23
C TYR A 138 -18.81 1.11 -4.68
N ILE A 139 -19.18 2.39 -4.58
CA ILE A 139 -20.54 2.87 -4.86
C ILE A 139 -20.60 3.77 -6.10
N ASP A 140 -19.68 4.72 -6.24
CA ASP A 140 -19.78 5.76 -7.28
C ASP A 140 -19.10 5.41 -8.63
N ASN A 141 -18.35 4.31 -8.73
CA ASN A 141 -17.68 3.80 -9.95
C ASN A 141 -16.95 4.86 -10.81
N LYS A 142 -16.35 5.87 -10.17
CA LYS A 142 -15.63 6.97 -10.83
C LYS A 142 -14.12 6.73 -10.95
N ILE A 143 -13.73 5.45 -11.12
CA ILE A 143 -12.32 5.10 -11.31
C ILE A 143 -12.09 4.87 -12.78
N THR A 144 -11.09 5.57 -13.33
CA THR A 144 -10.51 5.23 -14.63
C THR A 144 -9.19 4.50 -14.40
N MET A 145 -9.00 3.36 -15.07
CA MET A 145 -7.74 2.63 -15.05
C MET A 145 -6.99 2.86 -16.35
N ALA A 146 -5.73 3.28 -16.24
CA ALA A 146 -4.83 3.38 -17.38
C ALA A 146 -3.85 2.19 -17.38
N ILE A 147 -3.98 1.28 -18.35
CA ILE A 147 -3.15 0.08 -18.48
C ILE A 147 -2.62 -0.04 -19.91
N PRO A 148 -1.31 0.00 -20.13
CA PRO A 148 -0.27 0.32 -19.14
C PRO A 148 -0.29 1.78 -18.71
N ALA A 149 0.19 2.05 -17.49
CA ALA A 149 0.39 3.41 -16.99
C ALA A 149 1.42 4.17 -17.85
N GLN A 150 1.15 5.46 -18.12
CA GLN A 150 2.08 6.33 -18.84
C GLN A 150 3.21 6.79 -17.90
N LEU A 151 4.34 6.09 -17.93
CA LEU A 151 5.50 6.30 -17.06
C LEU A 151 6.80 6.25 -17.87
N PRO A 152 7.86 6.95 -17.44
CA PRO A 152 9.20 6.77 -18.01
C PRO A 152 9.67 5.30 -17.86
N GLU A 153 10.36 4.77 -18.86
CA GLU A 153 10.84 3.39 -18.88
C GLU A 153 11.68 3.02 -17.64
N GLY A 154 12.55 3.92 -17.19
CA GLY A 154 13.34 3.72 -15.98
C GLY A 154 12.48 3.57 -14.72
N VAL A 155 11.38 4.32 -14.63
CA VAL A 155 10.42 4.21 -13.52
C VAL A 155 9.67 2.88 -13.56
N VAL A 156 9.21 2.46 -14.74
CA VAL A 156 8.58 1.14 -14.95
C VAL A 156 9.49 0.01 -14.46
N ASN A 157 10.76 0.03 -14.87
CA ASN A 157 11.73 -0.98 -14.48
C ASN A 157 12.00 -0.96 -12.96
N THR A 158 12.13 0.21 -12.35
CA THR A 158 12.30 0.36 -10.90
C THR A 158 11.10 -0.21 -10.14
N MET A 159 9.86 0.12 -10.52
CA MET A 159 8.66 -0.38 -9.87
C MET A 159 8.58 -1.90 -9.95
N ARG A 160 8.83 -2.48 -11.11
CA ARG A 160 8.80 -3.93 -11.31
C ARG A 160 9.85 -4.64 -10.46
N GLN A 161 11.08 -4.15 -10.43
CA GLN A 161 12.16 -4.70 -9.59
C GLN A 161 11.84 -4.59 -8.10
N ASN A 162 11.34 -3.43 -7.65
CA ASN A 162 10.93 -3.21 -6.27
C ASN A 162 9.77 -4.14 -5.87
N ALA A 163 8.77 -4.33 -6.75
CA ALA A 163 7.66 -5.24 -6.51
C ALA A 163 8.14 -6.68 -6.34
N GLU A 164 9.02 -7.17 -7.23
CA GLU A 164 9.59 -8.51 -7.12
C GLU A 164 10.45 -8.68 -5.87
N THR A 165 11.26 -7.68 -5.51
CA THR A 165 12.10 -7.68 -4.31
C THR A 165 11.22 -7.70 -3.06
N ALA A 166 10.20 -6.86 -2.99
CA ALA A 166 9.25 -6.79 -1.89
C ALA A 166 8.51 -8.13 -1.70
N PHE A 167 8.04 -8.72 -2.80
CA PHE A 167 7.35 -10.02 -2.76
C PHE A 167 8.24 -11.14 -2.23
N ARG A 168 9.51 -11.18 -2.65
CA ARG A 168 10.48 -12.14 -2.11
C ARG A 168 10.81 -11.87 -0.65
N ALA A 169 10.92 -10.60 -0.24
CA ALA A 169 11.24 -10.22 1.13
C ALA A 169 10.18 -10.68 2.14
N ILE A 170 8.90 -10.66 1.75
CA ILE A 170 7.81 -11.19 2.58
C ILE A 170 7.64 -12.71 2.49
N GLY A 171 8.44 -13.42 1.70
CA GLY A 171 8.25 -14.84 1.41
C GLY A 171 7.00 -15.13 0.59
N GLY A 172 6.65 -14.23 -0.33
CA GLY A 172 5.46 -14.31 -1.16
C GLY A 172 5.47 -15.50 -2.12
N LEU A 173 4.30 -16.09 -2.32
CA LEU A 173 4.06 -17.22 -3.24
C LEU A 173 2.74 -17.01 -3.98
N GLY A 174 2.64 -17.59 -5.16
CA GLY A 174 1.44 -17.56 -5.98
C GLY A 174 1.23 -16.22 -6.66
N LEU A 175 0.54 -15.30 -6.01
CA LEU A 175 0.22 -13.99 -6.57
C LEU A 175 0.14 -12.89 -5.50
N SER A 176 0.36 -11.64 -5.94
CA SER A 176 0.17 -10.43 -5.13
C SER A 176 0.04 -9.22 -6.05
N ARG A 177 -0.44 -8.09 -5.50
CA ARG A 177 -0.38 -6.78 -6.13
C ARG A 177 0.42 -5.84 -5.23
N CYS A 178 1.39 -5.16 -5.79
CA CYS A 178 2.13 -4.09 -5.13
C CYS A 178 1.58 -2.75 -5.58
N ASP A 179 1.25 -1.90 -4.62
CA ASP A 179 0.71 -0.57 -4.83
C ASP A 179 1.79 0.47 -4.50
N PHE A 180 2.02 1.39 -5.43
CA PHE A 180 3.08 2.40 -5.35
C PHE A 180 2.52 3.80 -5.39
N PHE A 181 3.22 4.73 -4.74
CA PHE A 181 3.11 6.16 -4.98
C PHE A 181 4.23 6.62 -5.94
N TYR A 182 3.85 7.35 -6.97
CA TYR A 182 4.77 8.03 -7.88
C TYR A 182 4.55 9.52 -7.80
N THR A 183 5.52 10.23 -7.23
CA THR A 183 5.43 11.67 -6.98
C THR A 183 5.81 12.50 -8.21
N GLU A 184 5.44 13.78 -8.22
CA GLU A 184 5.75 14.71 -9.31
C GLU A 184 7.27 14.95 -9.48
N ASP A 185 8.03 14.86 -8.39
CA ASP A 185 9.49 14.95 -8.39
C ASP A 185 10.20 13.64 -8.79
N GLY A 186 9.42 12.61 -9.18
CA GLY A 186 9.91 11.36 -9.75
C GLY A 186 10.29 10.29 -8.72
N GLN A 187 9.94 10.45 -7.46
CA GLN A 187 10.20 9.42 -6.45
C GLN A 187 9.17 8.27 -6.55
N VAL A 188 9.64 7.06 -6.25
CA VAL A 188 8.83 5.84 -6.23
C VAL A 188 8.84 5.28 -4.81
N PHE A 189 7.67 5.25 -4.17
CA PHE A 189 7.50 4.66 -2.86
C PHE A 189 6.56 3.46 -2.93
N LEU A 190 6.94 2.33 -2.34
CA LEU A 190 6.02 1.22 -2.16
C LEU A 190 5.09 1.54 -0.99
N ASN A 191 3.78 1.50 -1.24
CA ASN A 191 2.74 1.76 -0.25
C ASN A 191 2.33 0.48 0.48
N GLU A 192 1.83 -0.53 -0.26
CA GLU A 192 1.38 -1.80 0.33
C GLU A 192 1.53 -2.99 -0.63
N LEU A 193 1.49 -4.21 -0.04
CA LEU A 193 1.38 -5.46 -0.78
C LEU A 193 0.03 -6.12 -0.47
N ASN A 194 -0.73 -6.40 -1.51
CA ASN A 194 -2.01 -7.10 -1.44
C ASN A 194 -1.83 -8.56 -1.82
N THR A 195 -1.73 -9.45 -0.83
CA THR A 195 -1.53 -10.91 -1.03
C THR A 195 -2.80 -11.64 -1.48
N MET A 196 -3.94 -10.96 -1.46
CA MET A 196 -5.22 -11.41 -1.99
C MET A 196 -5.91 -10.23 -2.68
N PRO A 197 -5.39 -9.77 -3.85
CA PRO A 197 -5.98 -8.64 -4.57
C PRO A 197 -7.38 -8.97 -5.07
N GLY A 198 -8.18 -7.93 -5.33
CA GLY A 198 -9.46 -8.08 -6.00
C GLY A 198 -9.31 -8.83 -7.31
N PHE A 199 -10.27 -9.73 -7.62
CA PHE A 199 -10.19 -10.65 -8.76
C PHE A 199 -11.50 -10.68 -9.58
N THR A 200 -12.20 -9.55 -9.62
CA THR A 200 -13.36 -9.37 -10.51
C THR A 200 -12.87 -8.89 -11.88
N GLN A 201 -13.74 -8.97 -12.90
CA GLN A 201 -13.46 -8.44 -14.24
C GLN A 201 -13.10 -6.93 -14.26
N TRP A 202 -13.36 -6.21 -13.18
CA TRP A 202 -13.06 -4.79 -13.02
C TRP A 202 -11.88 -4.53 -12.07
N SER A 203 -11.23 -5.59 -11.59
CA SER A 203 -10.10 -5.46 -10.67
C SER A 203 -8.81 -5.25 -11.44
N MET A 204 -7.95 -4.35 -10.95
CA MET A 204 -6.67 -4.03 -11.60
C MET A 204 -5.81 -5.28 -11.82
N TYR A 205 -5.71 -6.18 -10.83
CA TYR A 205 -4.80 -7.33 -10.93
C TYR A 205 -5.05 -8.22 -12.15
N PRO A 206 -6.25 -8.74 -12.45
CA PRO A 206 -6.49 -9.51 -13.67
C PRO A 206 -6.29 -8.66 -14.93
N LEU A 207 -6.72 -7.41 -14.96
CA LEU A 207 -6.57 -6.53 -16.12
C LEU A 207 -5.10 -6.27 -16.48
N LEU A 208 -4.20 -6.19 -15.49
CA LEU A 208 -2.75 -6.08 -15.73
C LEU A 208 -2.21 -7.30 -16.50
N TRP A 209 -2.65 -8.51 -16.14
CA TRP A 209 -2.20 -9.73 -16.77
C TRP A 209 -2.86 -9.96 -18.14
N GLU A 210 -4.12 -9.61 -18.29
CA GLU A 210 -4.80 -9.62 -19.61
C GLU A 210 -4.08 -8.70 -20.61
N ASN A 211 -3.66 -7.51 -20.17
CA ASN A 211 -2.88 -6.58 -21.00
C ASN A 211 -1.55 -7.19 -21.48
N MET A 212 -0.99 -8.13 -20.71
CA MET A 212 0.22 -8.87 -21.07
C MET A 212 -0.05 -10.18 -21.82
N GLY A 213 -1.30 -10.45 -22.20
CA GLY A 213 -1.70 -11.64 -22.95
C GLY A 213 -1.83 -12.91 -22.09
N LEU A 214 -1.94 -12.77 -20.78
CA LEU A 214 -2.24 -13.87 -19.86
C LEU A 214 -3.72 -13.77 -19.46
N ALA A 215 -4.54 -14.63 -20.04
CA ALA A 215 -5.99 -14.71 -19.75
C ALA A 215 -6.29 -15.77 -18.69
#